data_c2144b49c984069ea2b4faed7ca2abca
#
_entry.id   c2144b49c984069ea2b4faed7ca2abca
#
_cell.length_a   1.000
_cell.length_b   1.000
_cell.length_c   1.000
_cell.angle_alpha   90.00
_cell.angle_beta   90.00
_cell.angle_gamma   90.00
#
_symmetry.space_group_name_H-M   'P 1'
#
loop_
_entity.id
_entity.type
_entity.pdbx_description
1 polymer ?
#
loop_
_entity_poly.entity_id
_entity_poly.type
_entity_poly.pdbx_seq_one_letter_code
_entity_poly.pdbx_strand_id
1 'polypeptide(L)'
;MTLKTLKRVIRITKQLLKDLEMLLKQTEGLGINIYTHGEMLPSHGYEGLKKYKHLAGNFGGAWQDQQKQFDNLPGCILMTTNCLMRPRDTYKDRIYSTNVVGWDGIKYIEKKPDGEKDFSEIIKQSLELGGFTEEQEAKEILVGFGHEAALSHAVELVEAVKSKQIRHFFLIGGCDGARPGRSYFTDFATMVPDDCMILTLACGKYRFNKLDFGTVAGLPRLLDIGQCNDVYSAILIANALSDAFGTDVNGLPLSLIVSWYEQKAVADLLALLSLGIKNIYLGPTLPAFLSPNVLQYLVDTFQLRLISNPEDDIKTCLGQAV
;
A
#
# COMPACT_ATOMS: atom_id res chain seq x y z
N MET A 1 3.57 -3.56 18.57
CA MET A 1 3.27 -5.00 18.39
C MET A 1 4.56 -5.77 18.49
N THR A 2 4.78 -6.45 19.60
CA THR A 2 6.02 -7.18 19.87
C THR A 2 6.02 -8.48 19.03
N LEU A 3 7.08 -8.72 18.27
CA LEU A 3 7.32 -9.99 17.59
C LEU A 3 7.63 -11.06 18.66
N LYS A 4 6.59 -11.64 19.27
CA LYS A 4 6.79 -12.72 20.26
C LYS A 4 7.17 -14.01 19.56
N THR A 5 8.12 -14.69 20.11
CA THR A 5 8.71 -16.01 19.80
C THR A 5 8.16 -16.73 18.57
N LEU A 6 8.91 -16.67 17.48
CA LEU A 6 8.48 -17.05 16.15
C LEU A 6 8.99 -18.42 15.78
N LYS A 7 8.25 -19.46 16.07
CA LYS A 7 8.72 -20.82 15.76
C LYS A 7 8.39 -21.30 14.33
N ARG A 8 7.38 -20.75 13.67
CA ARG A 8 6.96 -21.24 12.34
C ARG A 8 6.28 -20.11 11.59
N VAL A 9 6.62 -19.90 10.32
CA VAL A 9 6.22 -18.69 9.58
C VAL A 9 5.67 -19.06 8.21
N ILE A 10 4.47 -18.56 7.91
CA ILE A 10 4.01 -18.37 6.54
C ILE A 10 3.91 -16.88 6.28
N ARG A 11 4.44 -16.45 5.14
CA ARG A 11 4.39 -15.09 4.68
C ARG A 11 3.44 -14.96 3.52
N ILE A 12 2.44 -14.13 3.66
CA ILE A 12 1.48 -13.84 2.60
C ILE A 12 1.73 -12.46 2.01
N THR A 13 1.75 -12.38 0.70
CA THR A 13 1.95 -11.14 -0.03
C THR A 13 0.75 -10.83 -0.89
N LYS A 14 0.27 -9.61 -0.81
CA LYS A 14 -0.72 -8.94 -1.66
C LYS A 14 -2.06 -9.63 -1.96
N GLN A 15 -3.08 -8.93 -1.61
CA GLN A 15 -4.35 -8.67 -2.27
C GLN A 15 -5.33 -9.81 -2.55
N LEU A 16 -5.65 -10.61 -1.56
CA LEU A 16 -7.05 -11.03 -1.36
C LEU A 16 -7.23 -11.29 0.13
N LEU A 17 -7.90 -10.39 0.80
CA LEU A 17 -8.24 -10.52 2.22
C LEU A 17 -8.93 -11.87 2.51
N LYS A 18 -9.69 -12.39 1.52
CA LYS A 18 -10.29 -13.72 1.60
C LYS A 18 -9.24 -14.83 1.67
N ASP A 19 -8.16 -14.78 0.89
CA ASP A 19 -7.09 -15.79 0.96
C ASP A 19 -6.34 -15.72 2.28
N LEU A 20 -6.08 -14.50 2.78
CA LEU A 20 -5.48 -14.32 4.10
C LEU A 20 -6.40 -14.89 5.19
N GLU A 21 -7.70 -14.60 5.14
CA GLU A 21 -8.65 -15.14 6.10
C GLU A 21 -8.73 -16.67 6.05
N MET A 22 -8.79 -17.26 4.84
CA MET A 22 -8.79 -18.72 4.66
C MET A 22 -7.50 -19.36 5.22
N LEU A 23 -6.34 -18.75 4.97
CA LEU A 23 -5.07 -19.21 5.52
C LEU A 23 -5.07 -19.10 7.06
N LEU A 24 -5.54 -17.98 7.61
CA LEU A 24 -5.63 -17.79 9.05
C LEU A 24 -6.54 -18.84 9.70
N LYS A 25 -7.70 -19.14 9.11
CA LYS A 25 -8.59 -20.20 9.59
C LYS A 25 -7.90 -21.59 9.58
N GLN A 26 -7.16 -21.91 8.53
CA GLN A 26 -6.51 -23.22 8.41
C GLN A 26 -5.24 -23.36 9.27
N THR A 27 -4.65 -22.26 9.73
CA THR A 27 -3.45 -22.24 10.57
C THR A 27 -3.75 -22.00 12.04
N GLU A 28 -5.01 -21.77 12.41
CA GLU A 28 -5.41 -21.50 13.79
C GLU A 28 -5.09 -22.69 14.70
N GLY A 29 -4.41 -22.44 15.80
CA GLY A 29 -4.02 -23.47 16.77
C GLY A 29 -2.83 -24.36 16.36
N LEU A 30 -2.28 -24.19 15.16
CA LEU A 30 -1.17 -25.04 14.68
C LEU A 30 0.22 -24.51 15.11
N GLY A 31 0.31 -23.42 15.85
CA GLY A 31 1.58 -22.83 16.27
C GLY A 31 2.36 -22.19 15.11
N ILE A 32 1.66 -21.78 14.07
CA ILE A 32 2.20 -21.05 12.92
C ILE A 32 1.84 -19.58 13.06
N ASN A 33 2.80 -18.69 12.86
CA ASN A 33 2.59 -17.26 12.77
C ASN A 33 2.53 -16.80 11.31
N ILE A 34 1.54 -15.98 11.00
CA ILE A 34 1.35 -15.39 9.68
C ILE A 34 1.88 -13.96 9.69
N TYR A 35 2.71 -13.64 8.71
CA TYR A 35 3.22 -12.30 8.47
C TYR A 35 2.78 -11.83 7.11
N THR A 36 2.30 -10.58 7.04
CA THR A 36 2.05 -9.95 5.75
C THR A 36 3.33 -9.32 5.20
N HIS A 37 3.32 -9.00 3.91
CA HIS A 37 4.39 -8.28 3.23
C HIS A 37 3.83 -7.28 2.23
N GLY A 38 4.59 -6.20 2.01
CA GLY A 38 4.24 -5.20 0.99
C GLY A 38 2.87 -4.58 1.28
N GLU A 39 2.03 -4.51 0.28
CA GLU A 39 0.72 -3.86 0.36
C GLU A 39 -0.28 -4.52 1.31
N MET A 40 0.01 -5.71 1.84
CA MET A 40 -0.84 -6.35 2.85
C MET A 40 -0.74 -5.71 4.24
N LEU A 41 0.18 -4.75 4.46
CA LEU A 41 0.34 -4.05 5.73
C LEU A 41 -0.99 -3.48 6.29
N PRO A 42 -1.86 -2.80 5.52
CA PRO A 42 -3.11 -2.26 6.03
C PRO A 42 -4.10 -3.31 6.57
N SER A 43 -3.96 -4.58 6.17
CA SER A 43 -4.83 -5.66 6.63
C SER A 43 -4.80 -5.87 8.15
N HIS A 44 -3.71 -5.46 8.82
CA HIS A 44 -3.60 -5.46 10.27
C HIS A 44 -4.54 -4.46 10.96
N GLY A 45 -5.06 -3.48 10.23
CA GLY A 45 -6.06 -2.53 10.68
C GLY A 45 -7.50 -3.06 10.62
N TYR A 46 -7.77 -4.11 9.87
CA TYR A 46 -9.14 -4.58 9.62
C TYR A 46 -9.67 -5.48 10.75
N GLU A 47 -10.82 -5.12 11.31
CA GLU A 47 -11.42 -5.81 12.46
C GLU A 47 -11.63 -7.31 12.24
N GLY A 48 -12.09 -7.71 11.05
CA GLY A 48 -12.30 -9.10 10.69
C GLY A 48 -11.04 -9.97 10.74
N LEU A 49 -9.84 -9.35 10.65
CA LEU A 49 -8.55 -10.02 10.68
C LEU A 49 -7.82 -9.87 12.02
N LYS A 50 -8.05 -8.79 12.76
CA LYS A 50 -7.46 -8.54 14.10
C LYS A 50 -7.78 -9.63 15.12
N LYS A 51 -8.89 -10.35 14.97
CA LYS A 51 -9.28 -11.45 15.86
C LYS A 51 -8.28 -12.61 15.85
N TYR A 52 -7.53 -12.81 14.77
CA TYR A 52 -6.56 -13.90 14.65
C TYR A 52 -5.23 -13.49 15.31
N LYS A 53 -4.98 -13.99 16.52
CA LYS A 53 -3.79 -13.63 17.31
C LYS A 53 -2.46 -14.05 16.64
N HIS A 54 -2.49 -15.04 15.76
CA HIS A 54 -1.34 -15.52 15.02
C HIS A 54 -1.09 -14.75 13.70
N LEU A 55 -1.92 -13.77 13.36
CA LEU A 55 -1.57 -12.71 12.41
C LEU A 55 -0.57 -11.76 13.11
N ALA A 56 0.70 -12.14 13.08
CA ALA A 56 1.70 -11.63 14.02
C ALA A 56 2.26 -10.25 13.66
N GLY A 57 2.31 -9.89 12.39
CA GLY A 57 2.83 -8.59 11.99
C GLY A 57 3.09 -8.48 10.49
N ASN A 58 3.67 -7.36 10.09
CA ASN A 58 4.18 -7.15 8.74
C ASN A 58 5.69 -7.30 8.73
N PHE A 59 6.19 -8.12 7.82
CA PHE A 59 7.62 -8.37 7.65
C PHE A 59 8.12 -7.74 6.35
N GLY A 60 9.16 -6.94 6.46
CA GLY A 60 9.82 -6.32 5.31
C GLY A 60 9.17 -5.03 4.84
N GLY A 61 9.28 -4.76 3.56
CA GLY A 61 8.95 -3.48 2.96
C GLY A 61 8.23 -3.62 1.62
N ALA A 62 8.61 -2.76 0.67
CA ALA A 62 8.03 -2.72 -0.66
C ALA A 62 8.40 -3.95 -1.49
N TRP A 63 7.71 -4.12 -2.63
CA TRP A 63 7.92 -5.25 -3.52
C TRP A 63 9.35 -5.34 -4.08
N GLN A 64 10.06 -4.23 -4.23
CA GLN A 64 11.43 -4.19 -4.70
C GLN A 64 12.42 -4.94 -3.79
N ASP A 65 12.10 -5.09 -2.52
CA ASP A 65 12.97 -5.73 -1.53
C ASP A 65 12.75 -7.26 -1.42
N GLN A 66 11.79 -7.82 -2.15
CA GLN A 66 11.39 -9.23 -2.04
C GLN A 66 12.57 -10.19 -2.09
N GLN A 67 13.41 -10.09 -3.13
CA GLN A 67 14.52 -11.03 -3.33
C GLN A 67 15.50 -11.02 -2.16
N LYS A 68 15.82 -9.84 -1.62
CA LYS A 68 16.70 -9.70 -0.47
C LYS A 68 16.06 -10.21 0.82
N GLN A 69 14.77 -9.91 0.99
CA GLN A 69 14.05 -10.25 2.23
C GLN A 69 13.64 -11.71 2.31
N PHE A 70 13.46 -12.38 1.16
CA PHE A 70 13.06 -13.78 1.12
C PHE A 70 14.22 -14.76 1.17
N ASP A 71 15.45 -14.34 0.81
CA ASP A 71 16.62 -15.21 0.77
C ASP A 71 16.83 -15.98 2.08
N ASN A 72 16.74 -15.30 3.21
CA ASN A 72 17.03 -15.87 4.54
C ASN A 72 15.78 -16.07 5.41
N LEU A 73 14.59 -16.06 4.81
CA LEU A 73 13.35 -16.29 5.55
C LEU A 73 13.24 -17.76 5.94
N PRO A 74 13.19 -18.12 7.22
CA PRO A 74 13.03 -19.52 7.67
C PRO A 74 11.56 -19.95 7.68
N GLY A 75 10.87 -19.82 6.56
CA GLY A 75 9.44 -20.12 6.42
C GLY A 75 8.98 -20.12 4.98
N CYS A 76 7.72 -20.47 4.76
CA CYS A 76 7.11 -20.45 3.44
C CYS A 76 6.59 -19.08 3.06
N ILE A 77 6.45 -18.85 1.76
CA ILE A 77 5.97 -17.61 1.17
C ILE A 77 4.76 -17.91 0.31
N LEU A 78 3.65 -17.20 0.50
CA LEU A 78 2.47 -17.27 -0.35
C LEU A 78 2.26 -15.97 -1.10
N MET A 79 2.35 -16.03 -2.42
CA MET A 79 2.07 -14.92 -3.33
C MET A 79 0.63 -15.02 -3.82
N THR A 80 -0.18 -14.01 -3.56
CA THR A 80 -1.62 -14.05 -3.89
C THR A 80 -1.99 -13.19 -5.09
N THR A 81 -1.18 -12.21 -5.44
CA THR A 81 -1.37 -11.38 -6.64
C THR A 81 -0.04 -10.82 -7.16
N ASN A 82 -0.12 -9.92 -8.15
CA ASN A 82 1.01 -9.29 -8.85
C ASN A 82 2.15 -8.76 -7.95
N CYS A 83 3.17 -8.17 -8.58
CA CYS A 83 4.45 -7.77 -7.98
C CYS A 83 5.27 -8.94 -7.44
N LEU A 84 5.09 -10.14 -8.00
CA LEU A 84 6.03 -11.23 -7.82
C LEU A 84 7.30 -10.92 -8.64
N MET A 85 8.42 -10.77 -7.97
CA MET A 85 9.73 -10.74 -8.62
C MET A 85 10.19 -12.16 -8.94
N ARG A 86 11.07 -12.31 -9.94
CA ARG A 86 11.67 -13.61 -10.25
C ARG A 86 12.20 -14.25 -8.97
N PRO A 87 11.68 -15.43 -8.58
CA PRO A 87 12.16 -16.13 -7.40
C PRO A 87 13.64 -16.54 -7.56
N ARG A 88 14.42 -16.39 -6.48
CA ARG A 88 15.79 -16.90 -6.45
C ARG A 88 15.79 -18.37 -6.04
N ASP A 89 16.83 -19.10 -6.44
CA ASP A 89 16.98 -20.51 -6.10
C ASP A 89 17.06 -20.76 -4.58
N THR A 90 17.48 -19.76 -3.80
CA THR A 90 17.55 -19.79 -2.34
C THR A 90 16.21 -19.95 -1.63
N TYR A 91 15.08 -19.64 -2.30
CA TYR A 91 13.73 -19.76 -1.72
C TYR A 91 12.68 -20.29 -2.69
N LYS A 92 13.08 -20.73 -3.91
CA LYS A 92 12.15 -21.17 -4.95
C LYS A 92 11.35 -22.42 -4.55
N ASP A 93 11.90 -23.27 -3.71
CA ASP A 93 11.28 -24.51 -3.21
C ASP A 93 10.22 -24.28 -2.12
N ARG A 94 10.17 -23.09 -1.53
CA ARG A 94 9.27 -22.72 -0.42
C ARG A 94 8.41 -21.50 -0.72
N ILE A 95 8.33 -21.09 -1.99
CA ILE A 95 7.41 -20.07 -2.47
C ILE A 95 6.24 -20.70 -3.21
N TYR A 96 5.05 -20.27 -2.87
CA TYR A 96 3.79 -20.70 -3.45
C TYR A 96 3.11 -19.51 -4.09
N SER A 97 2.32 -19.76 -5.12
CA SER A 97 1.45 -18.75 -5.75
C SER A 97 0.01 -19.22 -5.82
N THR A 98 -0.89 -18.30 -6.02
CA THR A 98 -2.32 -18.57 -6.23
C THR A 98 -2.96 -17.42 -7.02
N ASN A 99 -4.20 -17.59 -7.50
CA ASN A 99 -4.96 -16.63 -8.31
C ASN A 99 -4.28 -16.31 -9.64
N VAL A 100 -3.99 -15.03 -9.90
CA VAL A 100 -3.50 -14.53 -11.19
C VAL A 100 -1.98 -14.37 -11.24
N VAL A 101 -1.27 -14.82 -10.21
CA VAL A 101 0.19 -14.70 -10.14
C VAL A 101 0.84 -16.08 -10.17
N GLY A 102 1.91 -16.21 -10.92
CA GLY A 102 2.69 -17.42 -11.03
C GLY A 102 4.06 -17.17 -11.62
N TRP A 103 4.93 -18.15 -11.52
CA TRP A 103 6.25 -18.18 -12.12
C TRP A 103 6.63 -19.64 -12.41
N ASP A 104 7.40 -19.86 -13.47
CA ASP A 104 7.81 -21.21 -13.84
C ASP A 104 8.59 -21.91 -12.70
N GLY A 105 8.12 -23.10 -12.36
CA GLY A 105 8.76 -23.95 -11.36
C GLY A 105 8.52 -23.57 -9.91
N ILE A 106 7.56 -22.69 -9.61
CA ILE A 106 7.02 -22.51 -8.26
C ILE A 106 5.72 -23.28 -8.09
N LYS A 107 5.40 -23.62 -6.85
CA LYS A 107 4.17 -24.34 -6.52
C LYS A 107 2.95 -23.42 -6.64
N TYR A 108 1.84 -23.96 -7.14
CA TYR A 108 0.60 -23.21 -7.32
C TYR A 108 -0.54 -23.84 -6.51
N ILE A 109 -1.28 -23.03 -5.79
CA ILE A 109 -2.43 -23.45 -4.99
C ILE A 109 -3.70 -23.11 -5.78
N GLU A 110 -4.38 -24.17 -6.23
CA GLU A 110 -5.61 -24.07 -7.00
C GLU A 110 -6.79 -23.64 -6.15
N LYS A 111 -7.71 -22.90 -6.78
CA LYS A 111 -9.01 -22.59 -6.22
C LYS A 111 -9.97 -23.74 -6.55
N LYS A 112 -10.60 -24.31 -5.54
CA LYS A 112 -11.63 -25.36 -5.70
C LYS A 112 -12.91 -24.81 -6.32
N PRO A 113 -13.80 -25.68 -6.86
CA PRO A 113 -15.08 -25.24 -7.44
C PRO A 113 -15.98 -24.48 -6.46
N ASP A 114 -15.90 -24.77 -5.18
CA ASP A 114 -16.61 -24.08 -4.08
C ASP A 114 -16.03 -22.71 -3.73
N GLY A 115 -14.91 -22.35 -4.35
CA GLY A 115 -14.21 -21.10 -4.11
C GLY A 115 -13.20 -21.14 -2.98
N GLU A 116 -13.08 -22.25 -2.28
CA GLU A 116 -12.11 -22.47 -1.20
C GLU A 116 -10.73 -22.88 -1.76
N LYS A 117 -9.70 -22.75 -0.92
CA LYS A 117 -8.32 -23.20 -1.20
C LYS A 117 -7.79 -24.08 -0.11
N ASP A 118 -6.97 -25.04 -0.50
CA ASP A 118 -6.31 -25.96 0.42
C ASP A 118 -4.85 -25.51 0.64
N PHE A 119 -4.56 -25.08 1.84
CA PHE A 119 -3.22 -24.65 2.23
C PHE A 119 -2.42 -25.74 2.97
N SER A 120 -2.88 -26.97 2.97
CA SER A 120 -2.24 -28.07 3.74
C SER A 120 -0.78 -28.31 3.37
N GLU A 121 -0.41 -28.17 2.09
CA GLU A 121 0.98 -28.36 1.64
C GLU A 121 1.92 -27.27 2.20
N ILE A 122 1.57 -26.00 2.06
CA ILE A 122 2.38 -24.89 2.59
C ILE A 122 2.42 -24.91 4.13
N ILE A 123 1.33 -25.33 4.78
CA ILE A 123 1.25 -25.51 6.23
C ILE A 123 2.25 -26.61 6.67
N LYS A 124 2.21 -27.76 6.03
CA LYS A 124 3.13 -28.88 6.32
C LYS A 124 4.58 -28.45 6.17
N GLN A 125 4.94 -27.83 5.05
CA GLN A 125 6.31 -27.38 4.81
C GLN A 125 6.74 -26.30 5.83
N SER A 126 5.85 -25.41 6.24
CA SER A 126 6.16 -24.41 7.27
C SER A 126 6.41 -25.02 8.64
N LEU A 127 5.73 -26.11 8.97
CA LEU A 127 5.97 -26.86 10.20
C LEU A 127 7.35 -27.52 10.21
N GLU A 128 7.83 -27.97 9.06
CA GLU A 128 9.14 -28.61 8.87
C GLU A 128 10.31 -27.60 8.93
N LEU A 129 10.10 -26.37 8.44
CA LEU A 129 11.13 -25.32 8.38
C LEU A 129 11.48 -24.69 9.74
N GLY A 130 10.62 -24.79 10.73
CA GLY A 130 10.90 -24.38 12.11
C GLY A 130 10.71 -22.89 12.43
N GLY A 131 10.97 -21.98 11.52
CA GLY A 131 10.77 -20.53 11.71
C GLY A 131 11.93 -19.77 12.34
N PHE A 132 11.69 -18.55 12.80
CA PHE A 132 12.71 -17.72 13.44
C PHE A 132 13.09 -18.24 14.83
N THR A 133 14.36 -18.09 15.17
CA THR A 133 14.93 -18.48 16.47
C THR A 133 15.12 -17.29 17.43
N GLU A 134 15.08 -16.07 16.89
CA GLU A 134 15.30 -14.82 17.65
C GLU A 134 14.11 -13.87 17.50
N GLU A 135 13.82 -13.17 18.56
CA GLU A 135 12.82 -12.08 18.54
C GLU A 135 13.50 -10.77 18.11
N GLN A 136 12.79 -9.98 17.33
CA GLN A 136 13.22 -8.64 16.97
C GLN A 136 12.27 -7.60 17.58
N GLU A 137 12.82 -6.45 17.96
CA GLU A 137 12.03 -5.33 18.43
C GLU A 137 11.08 -4.86 17.31
N ALA A 138 9.80 -4.80 17.63
CA ALA A 138 8.79 -4.35 16.67
C ALA A 138 8.67 -2.82 16.73
N LYS A 139 8.60 -2.20 15.52
CA LYS A 139 8.15 -0.81 15.39
C LYS A 139 6.64 -0.80 15.16
N GLU A 140 5.94 -0.01 15.94
CA GLU A 140 4.51 0.19 15.77
C GLU A 140 4.25 1.37 14.82
N ILE A 141 3.30 1.19 13.92
CA ILE A 141 2.80 2.25 13.03
C ILE A 141 1.28 2.18 12.97
N LEU A 142 0.64 3.32 12.69
CA LEU A 142 -0.79 3.40 12.50
C LEU A 142 -1.16 2.97 11.08
N VAL A 143 -2.18 2.12 10.97
CA VAL A 143 -2.72 1.63 9.69
C VAL A 143 -4.24 1.45 9.79
N GLY A 144 -4.92 1.26 8.64
CA GLY A 144 -6.34 0.93 8.62
C GLY A 144 -7.25 2.14 8.43
N PHE A 145 -6.76 3.22 7.83
CA PHE A 145 -7.54 4.41 7.51
C PHE A 145 -8.26 4.30 6.15
N GLY A 146 -8.87 3.14 5.86
CA GLY A 146 -9.78 2.98 4.73
C GLY A 146 -10.98 3.93 4.83
N HIS A 147 -11.81 3.97 3.77
CA HIS A 147 -12.91 4.96 3.69
C HIS A 147 -13.84 4.94 4.91
N GLU A 148 -14.19 3.78 5.47
CA GLU A 148 -15.07 3.72 6.66
C GLU A 148 -14.43 4.42 7.87
N ALA A 149 -13.15 4.13 8.15
CA ALA A 149 -12.44 4.75 9.25
C ALA A 149 -12.19 6.26 9.00
N ALA A 150 -11.83 6.64 7.79
CA ALA A 150 -11.62 8.05 7.44
C ALA A 150 -12.95 8.85 7.49
N LEU A 151 -14.04 8.28 6.97
CA LEU A 151 -15.34 8.94 6.95
C LEU A 151 -16.03 8.97 8.32
N SER A 152 -15.66 8.11 9.27
CA SER A 152 -16.12 8.24 10.65
C SER A 152 -15.65 9.55 11.32
N HIS A 153 -14.61 10.19 10.78
CA HIS A 153 -14.08 11.50 11.19
C HIS A 153 -14.36 12.60 10.16
N ALA A 154 -15.34 12.41 9.27
CA ALA A 154 -15.61 13.35 8.19
C ALA A 154 -16.03 14.73 8.70
N VAL A 155 -16.78 14.81 9.80
CA VAL A 155 -17.23 16.08 10.40
C VAL A 155 -16.01 16.86 10.89
N GLU A 156 -15.13 16.24 11.65
CA GLU A 156 -13.91 16.83 12.18
C GLU A 156 -12.97 17.30 11.05
N LEU A 157 -12.84 16.47 10.00
CA LEU A 157 -12.02 16.81 8.83
C LEU A 157 -12.58 18.04 8.09
N VAL A 158 -13.89 18.07 7.85
CA VAL A 158 -14.55 19.20 7.18
C VAL A 158 -14.44 20.49 8.00
N GLU A 159 -14.62 20.40 9.31
CA GLU A 159 -14.45 21.54 10.21
C GLU A 159 -13.00 22.05 10.26
N ALA A 160 -12.04 21.12 10.28
CA ALA A 160 -10.63 21.46 10.26
C ALA A 160 -10.21 22.17 8.96
N VAL A 161 -10.78 21.78 7.82
CA VAL A 161 -10.54 22.47 6.55
C VAL A 161 -11.24 23.85 6.52
N LYS A 162 -12.51 23.94 6.95
CA LYS A 162 -13.25 25.22 7.01
C LYS A 162 -12.60 26.24 7.94
N SER A 163 -12.06 25.78 9.06
CA SER A 163 -11.32 26.61 10.03
C SER A 163 -9.86 26.87 9.63
N LYS A 164 -9.42 26.36 8.47
CA LYS A 164 -8.04 26.48 7.95
C LYS A 164 -6.97 25.85 8.85
N GLN A 165 -7.32 24.91 9.72
CA GLN A 165 -6.37 24.07 10.46
C GLN A 165 -5.74 23.03 9.54
N ILE A 166 -6.49 22.55 8.53
CA ILE A 166 -5.97 21.73 7.42
C ILE A 166 -6.12 22.57 6.15
N ARG A 167 -4.99 22.91 5.54
CA ARG A 167 -4.95 23.70 4.32
C ARG A 167 -5.04 22.87 3.05
N HIS A 168 -4.43 21.68 3.05
CA HIS A 168 -4.32 20.84 1.87
C HIS A 168 -4.15 19.38 2.24
N PHE A 169 -4.55 18.49 1.33
CA PHE A 169 -4.32 17.04 1.39
C PHE A 169 -3.35 16.63 0.29
N PHE A 170 -2.34 15.86 0.63
CA PHE A 170 -1.42 15.24 -0.34
C PHE A 170 -1.59 13.73 -0.31
N LEU A 171 -2.09 13.14 -1.41
CA LEU A 171 -2.08 11.70 -1.58
C LEU A 171 -0.74 11.31 -2.21
N ILE A 172 0.16 10.74 -1.41
CA ILE A 172 1.52 10.35 -1.80
C ILE A 172 1.60 8.82 -1.80
N GLY A 173 1.81 8.20 -2.97
CA GLY A 173 1.81 6.75 -3.01
C GLY A 173 2.24 6.13 -4.33
N GLY A 174 1.95 4.85 -4.48
CA GLY A 174 2.19 4.12 -5.71
C GLY A 174 3.22 3.00 -5.62
N CYS A 175 3.92 2.71 -6.72
CA CYS A 175 4.78 1.54 -6.85
C CYS A 175 6.21 1.73 -6.30
N ASP A 176 6.70 2.97 -6.21
CA ASP A 176 8.08 3.27 -5.79
C ASP A 176 8.25 3.30 -4.27
N GLY A 177 8.38 2.12 -3.67
CA GLY A 177 8.56 1.97 -2.22
C GLY A 177 10.00 1.83 -1.75
N ALA A 178 10.92 1.35 -2.60
CA ALA A 178 12.28 1.04 -2.15
C ALA A 178 13.35 1.07 -3.26
N ARG A 179 13.07 1.57 -4.46
CA ARG A 179 14.07 1.58 -5.54
C ARG A 179 15.28 2.45 -5.14
N PRO A 180 16.52 1.91 -5.19
CA PRO A 180 17.72 2.65 -4.82
C PRO A 180 17.94 3.91 -5.68
N GLY A 181 18.58 4.93 -5.09
CA GLY A 181 18.91 6.19 -5.81
C GLY A 181 17.72 7.12 -6.04
N ARG A 182 16.61 6.91 -5.33
CA ARG A 182 15.41 7.74 -5.41
C ARG A 182 14.94 8.16 -4.02
N SER A 183 14.84 9.46 -3.77
CA SER A 183 14.37 10.04 -2.51
C SER A 183 13.14 10.93 -2.67
N TYR A 184 12.71 11.25 -3.90
CA TYR A 184 11.66 12.23 -4.18
C TYR A 184 10.45 12.10 -3.24
N PHE A 185 9.87 10.90 -3.08
CA PHE A 185 8.66 10.72 -2.26
C PHE A 185 8.94 10.84 -0.76
N THR A 186 10.15 10.47 -0.30
CA THR A 186 10.58 10.71 1.08
C THR A 186 10.75 12.21 1.32
N ASP A 187 11.48 12.88 0.44
CA ASP A 187 11.75 14.31 0.53
C ASP A 187 10.45 15.12 0.43
N PHE A 188 9.57 14.77 -0.52
CA PHE A 188 8.26 15.40 -0.65
C PHE A 188 7.45 15.26 0.65
N ALA A 189 7.31 14.04 1.18
CA ALA A 189 6.52 13.81 2.40
C ALA A 189 7.08 14.59 3.60
N THR A 190 8.41 14.65 3.75
CA THR A 190 9.04 15.39 4.85
C THR A 190 9.00 16.91 4.71
N MET A 191 8.84 17.42 3.48
CA MET A 191 8.69 18.85 3.19
C MET A 191 7.23 19.33 3.20
N VAL A 192 6.26 18.40 3.27
CA VAL A 192 4.83 18.81 3.37
C VAL A 192 4.65 19.68 4.62
N PRO A 193 4.05 20.88 4.50
CA PRO A 193 3.82 21.77 5.63
C PRO A 193 2.97 21.16 6.74
N ASP A 194 3.17 21.58 8.00
CA ASP A 194 2.52 21.00 9.17
C ASP A 194 1.00 21.21 9.21
N ASP A 195 0.49 22.19 8.49
CA ASP A 195 -0.93 22.45 8.29
C ASP A 195 -1.55 21.65 7.11
N CYS A 196 -0.83 20.64 6.61
CA CYS A 196 -1.28 19.78 5.53
C CYS A 196 -1.31 18.32 5.99
N MET A 197 -2.29 17.56 5.49
CA MET A 197 -2.46 16.13 5.77
C MET A 197 -1.86 15.28 4.66
N ILE A 198 -1.27 14.16 5.02
CA ILE A 198 -0.69 13.18 4.10
C ILE A 198 -1.57 11.94 4.08
N LEU A 199 -2.10 11.60 2.92
CA LEU A 199 -2.73 10.32 2.65
C LEU A 199 -1.72 9.44 1.91
N THR A 200 -1.66 8.15 2.22
CA THR A 200 -0.79 7.23 1.49
C THR A 200 -1.47 5.92 1.17
N LEU A 201 -1.04 5.29 0.08
CA LEU A 201 -1.49 3.96 -0.33
C LEU A 201 -0.40 3.21 -1.11
N ALA A 202 -0.59 1.92 -1.30
CA ALA A 202 0.30 1.04 -2.07
C ALA A 202 1.72 0.91 -1.46
N CYS A 203 2.72 0.52 -2.25
CA CYS A 203 4.09 0.32 -1.79
C CYS A 203 4.84 1.64 -1.52
N GLY A 204 4.43 2.75 -2.11
CA GLY A 204 5.05 4.07 -1.94
C GLY A 204 5.15 4.50 -0.47
N LYS A 205 4.20 4.08 0.37
CA LYS A 205 4.21 4.32 1.81
C LYS A 205 5.53 3.94 2.50
N TYR A 206 6.21 2.90 2.04
CA TYR A 206 7.45 2.41 2.64
C TYR A 206 8.62 3.40 2.55
N ARG A 207 8.49 4.44 1.73
CA ARG A 207 9.44 5.54 1.67
C ARG A 207 9.45 6.38 2.95
N PHE A 208 8.31 6.46 3.68
CA PHE A 208 8.17 7.40 4.78
C PHE A 208 7.26 6.92 5.93
N ASN A 209 6.57 5.78 5.83
CA ASN A 209 5.60 5.35 6.84
C ASN A 209 6.20 4.98 8.21
N LYS A 210 7.53 4.98 8.33
CA LYS A 210 8.26 4.79 9.60
C LYS A 210 8.75 6.09 10.21
N LEU A 211 8.50 7.23 9.55
CA LEU A 211 8.79 8.56 10.05
C LEU A 211 7.64 9.05 10.91
N ASP A 212 7.96 9.91 11.87
CA ASP A 212 6.95 10.58 12.69
C ASP A 212 6.51 11.89 12.00
N PHE A 213 5.22 11.98 11.69
CA PHE A 213 4.62 13.17 11.10
C PHE A 213 3.78 13.98 12.12
N GLY A 214 3.64 13.48 13.35
CA GLY A 214 2.81 14.12 14.36
C GLY A 214 1.31 14.12 14.03
N THR A 215 0.63 15.18 14.47
CA THR A 215 -0.82 15.35 14.33
C THR A 215 -1.16 16.71 13.72
N VAL A 216 -2.31 16.80 13.05
CA VAL A 216 -2.92 18.03 12.58
C VAL A 216 -4.40 18.03 12.95
N ALA A 217 -4.91 19.11 13.52
CA ALA A 217 -6.30 19.23 14.01
C ALA A 217 -6.72 18.06 14.95
N GLY A 218 -5.80 17.53 15.75
CA GLY A 218 -6.05 16.39 16.66
C GLY A 218 -6.07 15.02 15.99
N LEU A 219 -5.87 14.92 14.67
CA LEU A 219 -5.83 13.68 13.91
C LEU A 219 -4.38 13.32 13.53
N PRO A 220 -4.04 12.02 13.36
CA PRO A 220 -2.76 11.64 12.80
C PRO A 220 -2.55 12.31 11.44
N ARG A 221 -1.39 12.94 11.25
CA ARG A 221 -1.11 13.69 10.02
C ARG A 221 -0.82 12.77 8.82
N LEU A 222 -0.37 11.54 9.06
CA LEU A 222 -0.19 10.49 8.04
C LEU A 222 -1.29 9.44 8.17
N LEU A 223 -2.13 9.29 7.14
CA LEU A 223 -3.16 8.28 7.05
C LEU A 223 -2.85 7.25 5.97
N ASP A 224 -2.58 6.00 6.36
CA ASP A 224 -2.46 4.88 5.43
C ASP A 224 -3.85 4.38 5.05
N ILE A 225 -4.33 4.79 3.88
CA ILE A 225 -5.67 4.44 3.39
C ILE A 225 -5.73 3.07 2.73
N GLY A 226 -4.59 2.42 2.46
CA GLY A 226 -4.64 1.01 2.04
C GLY A 226 -3.63 0.57 0.99
N GLN A 227 -4.07 -0.40 0.20
CA GLN A 227 -3.35 -1.03 -0.90
C GLN A 227 -3.56 -0.25 -2.21
N CYS A 228 -2.99 -0.70 -3.35
CA CYS A 228 -3.28 -0.11 -4.67
C CYS A 228 -4.79 -0.07 -4.95
N ASN A 229 -5.51 -1.17 -4.74
CA ASN A 229 -6.97 -1.22 -4.96
C ASN A 229 -7.77 -0.29 -4.03
N ASP A 230 -7.17 0.19 -2.95
CA ASP A 230 -7.80 1.16 -2.05
C ASP A 230 -7.79 2.59 -2.62
N VAL A 231 -7.36 2.76 -3.88
CA VAL A 231 -7.75 3.94 -4.66
C VAL A 231 -9.28 4.10 -4.67
N TYR A 232 -10.03 3.00 -4.58
CA TYR A 232 -11.47 3.02 -4.35
C TYR A 232 -11.83 3.77 -3.06
N SER A 233 -11.14 3.49 -1.96
CA SER A 233 -11.32 4.24 -0.70
C SER A 233 -10.96 5.72 -0.86
N ALA A 234 -9.89 6.02 -1.59
CA ALA A 234 -9.52 7.42 -1.88
C ALA A 234 -10.62 8.16 -2.65
N ILE A 235 -11.23 7.51 -3.65
CA ILE A 235 -12.34 8.06 -4.43
C ILE A 235 -13.56 8.31 -3.53
N LEU A 236 -13.93 7.36 -2.67
CA LEU A 236 -15.07 7.53 -1.74
C LEU A 236 -14.84 8.68 -0.76
N ILE A 237 -13.63 8.78 -0.20
CA ILE A 237 -13.26 9.90 0.69
C ILE A 237 -13.33 11.23 -0.06
N ALA A 238 -12.75 11.29 -1.26
CA ALA A 238 -12.78 12.52 -2.08
C ALA A 238 -14.20 12.92 -2.46
N ASN A 239 -15.07 11.97 -2.85
CA ASN A 239 -16.47 12.26 -3.16
C ASN A 239 -17.22 12.79 -1.94
N ALA A 240 -17.07 12.18 -0.78
CA ALA A 240 -17.72 12.64 0.45
C ALA A 240 -17.26 14.06 0.85
N LEU A 241 -15.96 14.35 0.67
CA LEU A 241 -15.44 15.71 0.90
C LEU A 241 -15.97 16.70 -0.15
N SER A 242 -16.03 16.32 -1.44
CA SER A 242 -16.57 17.20 -2.49
C SER A 242 -18.04 17.56 -2.24
N ASP A 243 -18.84 16.58 -1.83
CA ASP A 243 -20.24 16.81 -1.42
C ASP A 243 -20.34 17.80 -0.23
N ALA A 244 -19.50 17.61 0.79
CA ALA A 244 -19.49 18.45 1.99
C ALA A 244 -19.02 19.90 1.72
N PHE A 245 -18.21 20.10 0.69
CA PHE A 245 -17.73 21.41 0.27
C PHE A 245 -18.53 22.03 -0.89
N GLY A 246 -19.47 21.28 -1.48
CA GLY A 246 -20.28 21.76 -2.62
C GLY A 246 -19.45 22.01 -3.89
N THR A 247 -18.44 21.16 -4.13
CA THR A 247 -17.55 21.25 -5.29
C THR A 247 -17.41 19.87 -5.95
N ASP A 248 -16.69 19.77 -7.05
CA ASP A 248 -16.23 18.48 -7.59
C ASP A 248 -14.87 18.07 -6.97
N VAL A 249 -14.42 16.85 -7.26
CA VAL A 249 -13.14 16.35 -6.73
C VAL A 249 -11.95 17.19 -7.17
N ASN A 250 -11.99 17.78 -8.36
CA ASN A 250 -10.93 18.66 -8.87
C ASN A 250 -10.90 20.04 -8.18
N GLY A 251 -11.98 20.43 -7.52
CA GLY A 251 -12.07 21.66 -6.71
C GLY A 251 -11.65 21.47 -5.25
N LEU A 252 -11.33 20.26 -4.82
CA LEU A 252 -10.83 19.99 -3.47
C LEU A 252 -9.38 20.48 -3.30
N PRO A 253 -8.97 20.88 -2.08
CA PRO A 253 -7.57 21.13 -1.75
C PRO A 253 -6.79 19.80 -1.66
N LEU A 254 -6.71 19.07 -2.76
CA LEU A 254 -6.15 17.73 -2.87
C LEU A 254 -5.21 17.64 -4.07
N SER A 255 -4.00 17.14 -3.84
CA SER A 255 -3.04 16.81 -4.90
C SER A 255 -2.63 15.35 -4.83
N LEU A 256 -2.52 14.71 -6.00
CA LEU A 256 -2.12 13.31 -6.13
C LEU A 256 -0.68 13.24 -6.65
N ILE A 257 0.23 12.72 -5.83
CA ILE A 257 1.67 12.60 -6.12
C ILE A 257 2.02 11.12 -6.16
N VAL A 258 2.06 10.54 -7.36
CA VAL A 258 2.02 9.09 -7.50
C VAL A 258 3.10 8.52 -8.41
N SER A 259 3.57 7.31 -8.07
CA SER A 259 4.50 6.51 -8.84
C SER A 259 3.79 5.29 -9.44
N TRP A 260 2.77 5.48 -10.25
CA TRP A 260 1.97 4.40 -10.81
C TRP A 260 2.53 3.91 -12.15
N TYR A 261 3.26 2.80 -12.14
CA TYR A 261 3.87 2.21 -13.33
C TYR A 261 3.76 0.68 -13.41
N GLU A 262 3.35 -0.01 -12.33
CA GLU A 262 3.06 -1.45 -12.32
C GLU A 262 1.60 -1.72 -12.69
N GLN A 263 1.32 -2.95 -13.13
CA GLN A 263 0.06 -3.37 -13.75
C GLN A 263 -1.22 -2.83 -13.10
N LYS A 264 -1.40 -3.03 -11.78
CA LYS A 264 -2.61 -2.57 -11.07
C LYS A 264 -2.65 -1.06 -10.91
N ALA A 265 -1.52 -0.47 -10.56
CA ALA A 265 -1.43 0.96 -10.39
C ALA A 265 -1.67 1.71 -11.70
N VAL A 266 -1.33 1.09 -12.83
CA VAL A 266 -1.71 1.61 -14.17
C VAL A 266 -3.23 1.57 -14.35
N ALA A 267 -3.89 0.49 -13.94
CA ALA A 267 -5.35 0.42 -13.97
C ALA A 267 -5.99 1.49 -13.07
N ASP A 268 -5.42 1.72 -11.87
CA ASP A 268 -5.86 2.77 -10.96
C ASP A 268 -5.70 4.17 -11.58
N LEU A 269 -4.57 4.45 -12.25
CA LEU A 269 -4.36 5.68 -12.98
C LEU A 269 -5.42 5.88 -14.08
N LEU A 270 -5.65 4.86 -14.90
CA LEU A 270 -6.65 4.92 -15.96
C LEU A 270 -8.07 5.10 -15.42
N ALA A 271 -8.39 4.49 -14.27
CA ALA A 271 -9.66 4.68 -13.58
C ALA A 271 -9.85 6.15 -13.15
N LEU A 272 -8.85 6.77 -12.52
CA LEU A 272 -8.93 8.18 -12.14
C LEU A 272 -9.07 9.10 -13.37
N LEU A 273 -8.31 8.84 -14.44
CA LEU A 273 -8.44 9.61 -15.68
C LEU A 273 -9.84 9.44 -16.30
N SER A 274 -10.41 8.21 -16.28
CA SER A 274 -11.78 7.97 -16.78
C SER A 274 -12.86 8.70 -15.97
N LEU A 275 -12.59 8.97 -14.68
CA LEU A 275 -13.45 9.78 -13.80
C LEU A 275 -13.21 11.30 -13.97
N GLY A 276 -12.32 11.70 -14.87
CA GLY A 276 -12.03 13.11 -15.12
C GLY A 276 -11.16 13.77 -14.05
N ILE A 277 -10.45 12.99 -13.23
CA ILE A 277 -9.53 13.52 -12.22
C ILE A 277 -8.32 14.15 -12.90
N LYS A 278 -7.97 15.36 -12.50
CA LYS A 278 -6.91 16.19 -13.08
C LYS A 278 -5.76 16.43 -12.09
N ASN A 279 -4.72 17.13 -12.57
CA ASN A 279 -3.57 17.55 -11.77
C ASN A 279 -2.85 16.41 -11.04
N ILE A 280 -2.76 15.23 -11.66
CA ILE A 280 -2.02 14.10 -11.13
C ILE A 280 -0.53 14.30 -11.43
N TYR A 281 0.32 14.32 -10.40
CA TYR A 281 1.77 14.31 -10.52
C TYR A 281 2.25 12.87 -10.63
N LEU A 282 2.93 12.54 -11.73
CA LEU A 282 3.34 11.17 -12.06
C LEU A 282 4.85 11.07 -12.26
N GLY A 283 5.46 10.06 -11.70
CA GLY A 283 6.89 9.75 -11.90
C GLY A 283 7.53 9.05 -10.70
N PRO A 284 8.86 8.89 -10.69
CA PRO A 284 9.82 9.20 -11.77
C PRO A 284 9.84 8.13 -12.87
N THR A 285 9.20 6.98 -12.69
CA THR A 285 9.00 5.96 -13.72
C THR A 285 7.59 6.11 -14.26
N LEU A 286 7.48 6.18 -15.59
CA LEU A 286 6.20 6.24 -16.27
C LEU A 286 5.71 4.83 -16.64
N PRO A 287 4.40 4.60 -16.77
CA PRO A 287 3.86 3.40 -17.37
C PRO A 287 4.45 3.13 -18.75
N ALA A 288 4.77 1.86 -19.02
CA ALA A 288 5.47 1.47 -20.25
C ALA A 288 4.68 1.74 -21.55
N PHE A 289 3.36 1.89 -21.48
CA PHE A 289 2.51 2.19 -22.64
C PHE A 289 2.53 3.68 -23.05
N LEU A 290 3.06 4.58 -22.22
CA LEU A 290 3.07 6.00 -22.48
C LEU A 290 4.13 6.34 -23.54
N SER A 291 3.70 6.38 -24.82
CA SER A 291 4.49 7.03 -25.85
C SER A 291 4.49 8.56 -25.68
N PRO A 292 5.43 9.30 -26.29
CA PRO A 292 5.43 10.77 -26.20
C PRO A 292 4.10 11.41 -26.58
N ASN A 293 3.44 10.92 -27.64
CA ASN A 293 2.17 11.45 -28.08
C ASN A 293 1.03 11.17 -27.08
N VAL A 294 1.01 9.97 -26.48
CA VAL A 294 0.01 9.63 -25.46
C VAL A 294 0.26 10.46 -24.20
N LEU A 295 1.50 10.61 -23.80
CA LEU A 295 1.84 11.47 -22.65
C LEU A 295 1.40 12.93 -22.88
N GLN A 296 1.67 13.49 -24.07
CA GLN A 296 1.24 14.84 -24.42
C GLN A 296 -0.29 14.98 -24.37
N TYR A 297 -1.01 13.99 -24.92
CA TYR A 297 -2.48 13.98 -24.83
C TYR A 297 -2.98 13.99 -23.38
N LEU A 298 -2.36 13.21 -22.48
CA LEU A 298 -2.73 13.19 -21.07
C LEU A 298 -2.41 14.52 -20.37
N VAL A 299 -1.29 15.14 -20.70
CA VAL A 299 -0.92 16.46 -20.19
C VAL A 299 -1.96 17.51 -20.62
N ASP A 300 -2.31 17.55 -21.89
CA ASP A 300 -3.24 18.54 -22.43
C ASP A 300 -4.68 18.36 -21.95
N THR A 301 -5.12 17.09 -21.84
CA THR A 301 -6.52 16.76 -21.51
C THR A 301 -6.78 16.74 -20.00
N PHE A 302 -5.87 16.13 -19.24
CA PHE A 302 -6.05 15.87 -17.81
C PHE A 302 -5.14 16.71 -16.93
N GLN A 303 -4.32 17.59 -17.51
CA GLN A 303 -3.32 18.38 -16.79
C GLN A 303 -2.36 17.48 -15.97
N LEU A 304 -2.05 16.28 -16.55
CA LEU A 304 -1.08 15.39 -15.94
C LEU A 304 0.27 16.12 -15.86
N ARG A 305 0.92 16.02 -14.73
CA ARG A 305 2.23 16.65 -14.48
C ARG A 305 3.28 15.59 -14.23
N LEU A 306 4.48 15.80 -14.74
CA LEU A 306 5.62 15.00 -14.34
C LEU A 306 6.21 15.58 -13.05
N ILE A 307 6.61 14.70 -12.12
CA ILE A 307 7.31 15.15 -10.92
C ILE A 307 8.63 15.83 -11.30
N SER A 308 9.03 16.83 -10.55
CA SER A 308 10.28 17.58 -10.79
C SER A 308 11.13 17.66 -9.51
N ASN A 309 11.01 18.73 -8.77
CA ASN A 309 11.64 18.94 -7.49
C ASN A 309 10.56 18.98 -6.40
N PRO A 310 10.72 18.26 -5.26
CA PRO A 310 9.70 18.22 -4.21
C PRO A 310 9.24 19.58 -3.71
N GLU A 311 10.17 20.51 -3.50
CA GLU A 311 9.85 21.85 -2.99
C GLU A 311 9.01 22.66 -3.99
N ASP A 312 9.39 22.63 -5.27
CA ASP A 312 8.68 23.37 -6.33
C ASP A 312 7.31 22.74 -6.62
N ASP A 313 7.24 21.40 -6.60
CA ASP A 313 5.98 20.69 -6.78
C ASP A 313 5.01 20.99 -5.63
N ILE A 314 5.47 21.05 -4.37
CA ILE A 314 4.66 21.44 -3.20
C ILE A 314 4.15 22.90 -3.36
N LYS A 315 5.04 23.84 -3.71
CA LYS A 315 4.64 25.24 -3.93
C LYS A 315 3.56 25.34 -5.01
N THR A 316 3.74 24.65 -6.11
CA THR A 316 2.75 24.60 -7.21
C THR A 316 1.41 24.03 -6.74
N CYS A 317 1.41 22.92 -6.00
CA CYS A 317 0.18 22.32 -5.43
C CYS A 317 -0.55 23.30 -4.50
N LEU A 318 0.18 24.11 -3.75
CA LEU A 318 -0.36 25.10 -2.82
C LEU A 318 -0.70 26.44 -3.47
N GLY A 319 -0.58 26.57 -4.80
CA GLY A 319 -0.85 27.82 -5.53
C GLY A 319 0.16 28.94 -5.24
N GLN A 320 1.36 28.61 -4.81
CA GLN A 320 2.44 29.57 -4.54
C GLN A 320 3.31 29.75 -5.79
N ALA A 321 3.88 30.93 -5.97
CA ALA A 321 4.83 31.15 -7.06
C ALA A 321 6.12 30.35 -6.84
N VAL A 322 6.61 29.72 -7.92
CA VAL A 322 7.87 28.96 -7.95
C VAL A 322 8.99 29.87 -8.43
#